data_473247ecae577ca2ac7bef2ab45f93f2
#
_entry.id   473247ecae577ca2ac7bef2ab45f93f2
#
_cell.length_a   1.000
_cell.length_b   1.000
_cell.length_c   1.000
_cell.angle_alpha   90.00
_cell.angle_beta   90.00
_cell.angle_gamma   90.00
#
_symmetry.space_group_name_H-M   'P 1'
#
loop_
_entity.id
_entity.type
_entity.pdbx_description
1 polymer ?
#
loop_
_entity_poly.entity_id
_entity_poly.type
_entity_poly.pdbx_seq_one_letter_code
_entity_poly.pdbx_strand_id
1 'polypeptide(L)'
;MAEFDKIIKGGTIVDGTLTPPYKADVGIKNGRIARIGYLKSADASRSFDASGLIVAPGVVDLHCHYDAPVFWDPACSIGSWHGVTSVTNGNCGFGFAPVHAKDADRSMLSMERNEAIPYEAMKAAMPFNWETFPQWMDQIERLPKAVNMIQLVPVTPLVSYVMGGYEEAKSRRPREKETARMIEIIDEAMAAGANGWAAQRLLGNISVQRDYDGTLMVSDIMPDDFYLTLAKALRKYDRGHIQFAQASGNIDEGAEGPRRDMDFAGRLAEAANRPLIFNAVVPIEKRPDVFRGQLAVVDEYNKRGVPLVAHALTAPLYLRCCFGEKWTFFDNVDVWREALMGSYEERIACLSDPARRQQMKQIYDQTRQPRSVGDISHFICRKINREDLRARYQDRTAADIAKAEDRHVIDVVLDISAADGWKTQWQTPAFNSRPDHCREMLAHRAVAGFSDGGAHAKFQTLGMFPTDLLSRVVRDAGAITLEQAHYHLSYMPAWVAGFKDRGCIREGMAADLIMYDLEKLAVEEPEMVYDLPPNNDSRLVQRPRGYRWIMVNGEVSFEEGQDTKAYPGRLVRCSV
;
A
#
# COMPACT_ATOMS: atom_id res chain seq x y z
N MET A 1 -32.34 -30.52 -2.22
CA MET A 1 -31.24 -29.55 -2.48
C MET A 1 -30.34 -29.51 -1.24
N ALA A 2 -29.03 -29.43 -1.38
CA ALA A 2 -28.14 -29.30 -0.23
C ALA A 2 -28.48 -28.03 0.58
N GLU A 3 -28.37 -28.09 1.89
CA GLU A 3 -28.63 -26.94 2.78
C GLU A 3 -27.63 -25.82 2.52
N PHE A 4 -26.37 -26.19 2.29
CA PHE A 4 -25.27 -25.28 2.03
C PHE A 4 -24.68 -25.49 0.63
N ASP A 5 -24.06 -24.43 0.07
CA ASP A 5 -23.25 -24.53 -1.15
C ASP A 5 -21.90 -25.17 -0.81
N LYS A 6 -21.31 -24.74 0.31
CA LYS A 6 -20.01 -25.19 0.80
C LYS A 6 -20.02 -25.35 2.32
N ILE A 7 -19.23 -26.29 2.84
CA ILE A 7 -18.94 -26.41 4.28
C ILE A 7 -17.40 -26.47 4.47
N ILE A 8 -16.89 -25.68 5.41
CA ILE A 8 -15.53 -25.77 5.93
C ILE A 8 -15.60 -26.56 7.24
N LYS A 9 -14.88 -27.67 7.34
CA LYS A 9 -15.01 -28.65 8.42
C LYS A 9 -13.78 -28.67 9.34
N GLY A 10 -14.02 -28.74 10.65
CA GLY A 10 -13.01 -29.10 11.65
C GLY A 10 -11.91 -28.06 11.90
N GLY A 11 -12.07 -26.84 11.38
CA GLY A 11 -11.08 -25.77 11.53
C GLY A 11 -11.04 -25.18 12.94
N THR A 12 -9.95 -24.50 13.26
CA THR A 12 -9.88 -23.61 14.43
C THR A 12 -10.28 -22.20 13.97
N ILE A 13 -11.42 -21.73 14.43
CA ILE A 13 -11.95 -20.42 14.08
C ILE A 13 -11.24 -19.34 14.90
N VAL A 14 -10.71 -18.34 14.23
CA VAL A 14 -10.26 -17.07 14.79
C VAL A 14 -11.12 -15.99 14.16
N ASP A 15 -12.13 -15.53 14.86
CA ASP A 15 -13.23 -14.78 14.26
C ASP A 15 -12.94 -13.30 13.94
N GLY A 16 -11.76 -12.80 14.33
CA GLY A 16 -11.33 -11.41 14.11
C GLY A 16 -11.79 -10.43 15.18
N THR A 17 -12.63 -10.84 16.15
CA THR A 17 -13.21 -9.92 17.15
C THR A 17 -12.52 -9.97 18.52
N LEU A 18 -11.31 -10.51 18.61
CA LEU A 18 -10.57 -10.78 19.85
C LEU A 18 -11.18 -11.88 20.73
N THR A 19 -12.14 -12.65 20.22
CA THR A 19 -12.67 -13.84 20.89
C THR A 19 -11.62 -14.96 20.87
N PRO A 20 -11.45 -15.72 21.97
CA PRO A 20 -10.55 -16.88 21.97
C PRO A 20 -10.86 -17.88 20.84
N PRO A 21 -9.86 -18.55 20.24
CA PRO A 21 -10.08 -19.50 19.18
C PRO A 21 -10.96 -20.66 19.61
N TYR A 22 -11.81 -21.16 18.71
CA TYR A 22 -12.71 -22.28 18.98
C TYR A 22 -12.85 -23.22 17.78
N LYS A 23 -13.24 -24.47 18.01
CA LYS A 23 -13.49 -25.45 16.96
C LYS A 23 -14.93 -25.37 16.48
N ALA A 24 -15.11 -25.20 15.18
CA ALA A 24 -16.44 -25.27 14.54
C ALA A 24 -16.33 -25.55 13.04
N ASP A 25 -17.42 -25.93 12.43
CA ASP A 25 -17.62 -25.95 10.98
C ASP A 25 -18.28 -24.63 10.55
N VAL A 26 -18.06 -24.23 9.30
CA VAL A 26 -18.67 -23.03 8.71
C VAL A 26 -19.44 -23.42 7.46
N GLY A 27 -20.78 -23.29 7.51
CA GLY A 27 -21.68 -23.49 6.38
C GLY A 27 -21.86 -22.20 5.58
N ILE A 28 -21.65 -22.27 4.26
CA ILE A 28 -21.73 -21.14 3.34
C ILE A 28 -22.89 -21.34 2.38
N LYS A 29 -23.70 -20.29 2.21
CA LYS A 29 -24.83 -20.24 1.28
C LYS A 29 -24.89 -18.89 0.59
N ASN A 30 -25.01 -18.89 -0.72
CA ASN A 30 -25.09 -17.67 -1.53
C ASN A 30 -23.98 -16.65 -1.22
N GLY A 31 -22.75 -17.14 -1.05
CA GLY A 31 -21.58 -16.31 -0.75
C GLY A 31 -21.49 -15.76 0.67
N ARG A 32 -22.40 -16.18 1.58
CA ARG A 32 -22.43 -15.73 2.97
C ARG A 32 -22.27 -16.89 3.95
N ILE A 33 -21.74 -16.58 5.12
CA ILE A 33 -21.70 -17.49 6.26
C ILE A 33 -23.14 -17.68 6.75
N ALA A 34 -23.71 -18.85 6.47
CA ALA A 34 -25.08 -19.15 6.81
C ALA A 34 -25.22 -19.77 8.21
N ARG A 35 -24.19 -20.53 8.66
CA ARG A 35 -24.23 -21.22 9.96
C ARG A 35 -22.82 -21.53 10.45
N ILE A 36 -22.62 -21.41 11.76
CA ILE A 36 -21.39 -21.81 12.46
C ILE A 36 -21.76 -22.84 13.50
N GLY A 37 -21.10 -24.02 13.52
CA GLY A 37 -21.37 -25.09 14.47
C GLY A 37 -20.91 -26.45 13.95
N TYR A 38 -21.53 -27.54 14.44
CA TYR A 38 -21.25 -28.89 13.93
C TYR A 38 -22.20 -29.22 12.78
N LEU A 39 -21.68 -29.36 11.57
CA LEU A 39 -22.45 -29.57 10.36
C LEU A 39 -22.13 -30.93 9.74
N LYS A 40 -23.13 -31.56 9.08
CA LYS A 40 -22.93 -32.81 8.35
C LYS A 40 -22.42 -32.50 6.95
N SER A 41 -21.39 -33.22 6.48
CA SER A 41 -20.83 -33.01 5.13
C SER A 41 -21.84 -33.27 4.01
N ALA A 42 -22.81 -34.17 4.24
CA ALA A 42 -23.87 -34.46 3.28
C ALA A 42 -24.84 -33.29 3.03
N ASP A 43 -24.80 -32.26 3.89
CA ASP A 43 -25.65 -31.08 3.77
C ASP A 43 -25.06 -30.01 2.80
N ALA A 44 -23.90 -30.25 2.17
CA ALA A 44 -23.24 -29.33 1.24
C ALA A 44 -22.91 -29.96 -0.11
N SER A 45 -22.88 -29.11 -1.15
CA SER A 45 -22.42 -29.51 -2.48
C SER A 45 -20.90 -29.73 -2.54
N ARG A 46 -20.12 -29.01 -1.74
CA ARG A 46 -18.66 -29.16 -1.59
C ARG A 46 -18.25 -28.99 -0.13
N SER A 47 -17.34 -29.85 0.34
CA SER A 47 -16.77 -29.78 1.69
C SER A 47 -15.26 -29.58 1.62
N PHE A 48 -14.74 -28.73 2.52
CA PHE A 48 -13.31 -28.45 2.70
C PHE A 48 -12.88 -28.98 4.08
N ASP A 49 -11.91 -29.86 4.12
CA ASP A 49 -11.34 -30.34 5.37
C ASP A 49 -10.29 -29.34 5.88
N ALA A 50 -10.66 -28.57 6.90
CA ALA A 50 -9.81 -27.62 7.58
C ALA A 50 -9.24 -28.16 8.90
N SER A 51 -9.24 -29.48 9.10
CA SER A 51 -8.66 -30.11 10.28
C SER A 51 -7.18 -29.71 10.41
N GLY A 52 -6.80 -29.16 11.58
CA GLY A 52 -5.44 -28.65 11.82
C GLY A 52 -5.17 -27.25 11.28
N LEU A 53 -6.07 -26.66 10.51
CA LEU A 53 -5.92 -25.31 9.96
C LEU A 53 -6.58 -24.25 10.84
N ILE A 54 -6.08 -23.04 10.73
CA ILE A 54 -6.75 -21.82 11.16
C ILE A 54 -7.75 -21.40 10.08
N VAL A 55 -8.95 -21.05 10.48
CA VAL A 55 -9.98 -20.42 9.64
C VAL A 55 -10.22 -19.02 10.18
N ALA A 56 -9.89 -18.01 9.40
CA ALA A 56 -9.97 -16.62 9.82
C ALA A 56 -10.63 -15.75 8.74
N PRO A 57 -11.11 -14.54 9.09
CA PRO A 57 -11.63 -13.62 8.09
C PRO A 57 -10.51 -13.18 7.16
N GLY A 58 -10.85 -12.95 5.89
CA GLY A 58 -9.94 -12.40 4.90
C GLY A 58 -9.43 -11.02 5.31
N VAL A 59 -8.21 -10.74 4.93
CA VAL A 59 -7.52 -9.48 5.25
C VAL A 59 -8.16 -8.33 4.47
N VAL A 60 -8.34 -7.19 5.14
CA VAL A 60 -8.80 -5.94 4.55
C VAL A 60 -7.63 -4.95 4.51
N ASP A 61 -7.21 -4.59 3.31
CA ASP A 61 -6.09 -3.67 3.09
C ASP A 61 -6.62 -2.31 2.65
N LEU A 62 -6.45 -1.30 3.49
CA LEU A 62 -6.97 0.03 3.25
C LEU A 62 -5.96 0.96 2.53
N HIS A 63 -4.79 0.44 2.15
CA HIS A 63 -3.81 1.23 1.41
C HIS A 63 -3.13 0.40 0.33
N CYS A 64 -3.60 0.55 -0.89
CA CYS A 64 -3.02 -0.07 -2.07
C CYS A 64 -3.33 0.77 -3.32
N HIS A 65 -2.71 0.40 -4.44
CA HIS A 65 -2.77 1.09 -5.73
C HIS A 65 -3.07 0.11 -6.87
N TYR A 66 -4.09 -0.74 -6.68
CA TYR A 66 -4.58 -1.62 -7.76
C TYR A 66 -5.46 -0.89 -8.78
N ASP A 67 -5.52 0.45 -8.73
CA ASP A 67 -6.28 1.29 -9.67
C ASP A 67 -5.96 0.97 -11.13
N ALA A 68 -4.68 0.93 -11.49
CA ALA A 68 -4.22 0.54 -12.81
C ALA A 68 -3.96 -0.98 -12.93
N PRO A 69 -3.23 -1.62 -12.00
CA PRO A 69 -2.87 -3.03 -12.13
C PRO A 69 -4.06 -3.98 -12.35
N VAL A 70 -5.24 -3.68 -11.83
CA VAL A 70 -6.44 -4.52 -12.04
C VAL A 70 -6.82 -4.72 -13.51
N PHE A 71 -6.37 -3.83 -14.41
CA PHE A 71 -6.64 -3.96 -15.84
C PHE A 71 -5.83 -5.08 -16.52
N TRP A 72 -4.69 -5.50 -15.94
CA TRP A 72 -3.85 -6.59 -16.48
C TRP A 72 -3.56 -7.71 -15.48
N ASP A 73 -3.72 -7.45 -14.19
CA ASP A 73 -3.57 -8.43 -13.12
C ASP A 73 -4.87 -8.52 -12.29
N PRO A 74 -5.90 -9.21 -12.80
CA PRO A 74 -7.17 -9.35 -12.08
C PRO A 74 -7.02 -10.15 -10.78
N ALA A 75 -5.93 -10.87 -10.59
CA ALA A 75 -5.60 -11.52 -9.32
C ALA A 75 -5.29 -10.50 -8.21
N CYS A 76 -4.90 -9.26 -8.56
CA CYS A 76 -4.41 -8.26 -7.62
C CYS A 76 -3.27 -8.81 -6.75
N SER A 77 -2.31 -9.46 -7.43
CA SER A 77 -1.12 -9.97 -6.76
C SER A 77 -0.26 -8.77 -6.27
N ILE A 78 0.44 -8.83 -5.23
CA ILE A 78 0.86 -9.89 -4.30
C ILE A 78 -0.19 -10.10 -3.19
N GLY A 79 -0.89 -9.03 -2.78
CA GLY A 79 -1.74 -9.02 -1.59
C GLY A 79 -2.74 -10.17 -1.54
N SER A 80 -3.43 -10.45 -2.65
CA SER A 80 -4.42 -11.53 -2.70
C SER A 80 -3.83 -12.91 -2.36
N TRP A 81 -2.59 -13.18 -2.76
CA TRP A 81 -1.89 -14.43 -2.44
C TRP A 81 -1.65 -14.58 -0.93
N HIS A 82 -1.48 -13.45 -0.23
CA HIS A 82 -1.23 -13.36 1.20
C HIS A 82 -2.50 -13.20 2.05
N GLY A 83 -3.66 -13.51 1.47
CA GLY A 83 -4.91 -13.52 2.20
C GLY A 83 -5.71 -12.23 2.16
N VAL A 84 -5.29 -11.21 1.40
CA VAL A 84 -6.09 -10.00 1.20
C VAL A 84 -7.31 -10.33 0.35
N THR A 85 -8.50 -10.00 0.86
CA THR A 85 -9.80 -10.26 0.21
C THR A 85 -10.56 -8.98 -0.12
N SER A 86 -10.16 -7.86 0.47
CA SER A 86 -10.75 -6.54 0.21
C SER A 86 -9.68 -5.46 0.24
N VAL A 87 -9.75 -4.53 -0.72
CA VAL A 87 -8.77 -3.45 -0.90
C VAL A 87 -9.43 -2.09 -1.09
N THR A 88 -8.70 -1.03 -0.73
CA THR A 88 -9.09 0.35 -1.01
C THR A 88 -8.13 0.96 -2.03
N ASN A 89 -8.66 1.55 -3.09
CA ASN A 89 -7.93 2.27 -4.12
C ASN A 89 -8.17 3.79 -4.06
N GLY A 90 -7.40 4.57 -4.81
CA GLY A 90 -7.43 6.02 -4.80
C GLY A 90 -6.60 6.63 -3.69
N ASN A 91 -5.75 5.84 -3.04
CA ASN A 91 -4.91 6.26 -1.92
C ASN A 91 -3.89 7.35 -2.33
N CYS A 92 -3.29 7.99 -1.36
CA CYS A 92 -2.35 9.09 -1.50
C CYS A 92 -2.89 10.29 -2.32
N GLY A 93 -4.14 10.24 -2.72
CA GLY A 93 -4.73 11.25 -3.60
C GLY A 93 -4.28 11.14 -5.05
N PHE A 94 -3.73 9.97 -5.45
CA PHE A 94 -3.39 9.64 -6.84
C PHE A 94 -4.50 8.77 -7.44
N GLY A 95 -4.71 8.89 -8.75
CA GLY A 95 -5.72 8.10 -9.44
C GLY A 95 -6.10 8.69 -10.79
N PHE A 96 -7.15 8.12 -11.39
CA PHE A 96 -7.49 8.34 -12.78
C PHE A 96 -8.89 8.95 -12.99
N ALA A 97 -9.51 9.44 -11.91
CA ALA A 97 -10.83 10.11 -12.01
C ALA A 97 -11.09 11.07 -10.81
N PRO A 98 -11.73 12.24 -11.06
CA PRO A 98 -12.10 12.75 -12.39
C PRO A 98 -10.87 13.22 -13.19
N VAL A 99 -10.85 13.01 -14.49
CA VAL A 99 -9.73 13.39 -15.37
C VAL A 99 -10.26 13.78 -16.74
N HIS A 100 -9.89 14.96 -17.26
CA HIS A 100 -10.18 15.31 -18.64
C HIS A 100 -9.38 14.44 -19.62
N ALA A 101 -9.92 14.11 -20.76
CA ALA A 101 -9.26 13.27 -21.77
C ALA A 101 -7.86 13.79 -22.16
N LYS A 102 -7.67 15.12 -22.22
CA LYS A 102 -6.38 15.76 -22.50
C LYS A 102 -5.31 15.52 -21.42
N ASP A 103 -5.72 15.21 -20.18
CA ASP A 103 -4.85 15.04 -19.02
C ASP A 103 -4.62 13.55 -18.66
N ALA A 104 -5.14 12.62 -19.49
CA ALA A 104 -5.03 11.18 -19.24
C ALA A 104 -3.57 10.72 -19.17
N ASP A 105 -2.76 11.08 -20.17
CA ASP A 105 -1.32 10.74 -20.18
C ASP A 105 -0.58 11.40 -19.01
N ARG A 106 -0.96 12.63 -18.66
CA ARG A 106 -0.39 13.36 -17.54
C ARG A 106 -0.64 12.64 -16.20
N SER A 107 -1.83 12.09 -15.99
CA SER A 107 -2.17 11.33 -14.78
C SER A 107 -1.40 10.01 -14.69
N MET A 108 -1.22 9.31 -15.84
CA MET A 108 -0.40 8.09 -15.89
C MET A 108 1.08 8.38 -15.62
N LEU A 109 1.65 9.45 -16.15
CA LEU A 109 3.04 9.86 -15.88
C LEU A 109 3.26 10.22 -14.41
N SER A 110 2.29 10.89 -13.77
CA SER A 110 2.34 11.15 -12.33
C SER A 110 2.28 9.86 -11.51
N MET A 111 1.45 8.89 -11.91
CA MET A 111 1.36 7.58 -11.26
C MET A 111 2.66 6.78 -11.45
N GLU A 112 3.25 6.78 -12.64
CA GLU A 112 4.56 6.14 -12.86
C GLU A 112 5.63 6.75 -11.95
N ARG A 113 5.67 8.08 -11.87
CA ARG A 113 6.69 8.76 -11.06
C ARG A 113 6.55 8.47 -9.58
N ASN A 114 5.34 8.49 -9.05
CA ASN A 114 5.11 8.37 -7.61
C ASN A 114 4.98 6.91 -7.16
N GLU A 115 4.24 6.09 -7.91
CA GLU A 115 3.89 4.73 -7.50
C GLU A 115 4.70 3.65 -8.26
N ALA A 116 5.58 4.08 -9.16
CA ALA A 116 6.38 3.19 -10.01
C ALA A 116 5.54 2.13 -10.76
N ILE A 117 4.32 2.51 -11.15
CA ILE A 117 3.48 1.74 -12.05
C ILE A 117 3.83 2.16 -13.48
N PRO A 118 4.37 1.27 -14.34
CA PRO A 118 4.91 1.68 -15.62
C PRO A 118 3.88 2.36 -16.53
N TYR A 119 4.23 3.53 -17.08
CA TYR A 119 3.38 4.28 -18.02
C TYR A 119 2.94 3.43 -19.21
N GLU A 120 3.87 2.68 -19.81
CA GLU A 120 3.60 1.83 -20.97
C GLU A 120 2.57 0.72 -20.65
N ALA A 121 2.60 0.17 -19.44
CA ALA A 121 1.63 -0.82 -19.02
C ALA A 121 0.23 -0.22 -18.88
N MET A 122 0.13 0.96 -18.27
CA MET A 122 -1.11 1.70 -18.14
C MET A 122 -1.66 2.10 -19.51
N LYS A 123 -0.81 2.63 -20.38
CA LYS A 123 -1.19 3.06 -21.73
C LYS A 123 -1.69 1.90 -22.59
N ALA A 124 -1.11 0.72 -22.45
CA ALA A 124 -1.50 -0.48 -23.18
C ALA A 124 -2.80 -1.11 -22.67
N ALA A 125 -3.05 -1.06 -21.36
CA ALA A 125 -4.13 -1.82 -20.73
C ALA A 125 -5.37 -0.99 -20.39
N MET A 126 -5.22 0.31 -20.12
CA MET A 126 -6.33 1.17 -19.69
C MET A 126 -6.98 1.87 -20.87
N PRO A 127 -8.29 1.66 -21.12
CA PRO A 127 -8.98 2.24 -22.29
C PRO A 127 -9.23 3.75 -22.16
N PHE A 128 -9.13 4.34 -20.97
CA PHE A 128 -9.39 5.74 -20.65
C PHE A 128 -10.68 6.29 -21.30
N ASN A 129 -11.76 5.52 -21.19
CA ASN A 129 -13.09 5.84 -21.75
C ASN A 129 -14.04 6.44 -20.71
N TRP A 130 -13.53 7.05 -19.69
CA TRP A 130 -14.23 7.76 -18.62
C TRP A 130 -13.64 9.16 -18.44
N GLU A 131 -14.40 10.03 -17.80
CA GLU A 131 -14.00 11.38 -17.39
C GLU A 131 -14.37 11.61 -15.92
N THR A 132 -15.61 11.23 -15.54
CA THR A 132 -16.12 11.46 -14.19
C THR A 132 -15.84 10.29 -13.24
N PHE A 133 -15.90 10.54 -11.94
CA PHE A 133 -15.71 9.50 -10.94
C PHE A 133 -16.80 8.40 -10.98
N PRO A 134 -18.09 8.69 -11.19
CA PRO A 134 -19.10 7.64 -11.41
C PRO A 134 -18.77 6.71 -12.60
N GLN A 135 -18.31 7.27 -13.74
CA GLN A 135 -17.88 6.46 -14.89
C GLN A 135 -16.68 5.56 -14.56
N TRP A 136 -15.74 6.07 -13.78
CA TRP A 136 -14.62 5.27 -13.24
C TRP A 136 -15.12 4.10 -12.38
N MET A 137 -16.06 4.37 -11.46
CA MET A 137 -16.68 3.32 -10.63
C MET A 137 -17.31 2.23 -11.49
N ASP A 138 -18.03 2.60 -12.54
CA ASP A 138 -18.65 1.66 -13.48
C ASP A 138 -17.61 0.87 -14.28
N GLN A 139 -16.48 1.48 -14.61
CA GLN A 139 -15.38 0.77 -15.27
C GLN A 139 -14.77 -0.29 -14.33
N ILE A 140 -14.46 0.09 -13.10
CA ILE A 140 -13.91 -0.86 -12.12
C ILE A 140 -14.89 -2.00 -11.81
N GLU A 141 -16.20 -1.73 -11.78
CA GLU A 141 -17.21 -2.77 -11.55
C GLU A 141 -17.19 -3.88 -12.60
N ARG A 142 -16.98 -3.52 -13.88
CA ARG A 142 -16.96 -4.46 -15.00
C ARG A 142 -15.71 -5.33 -15.08
N LEU A 143 -14.60 -4.90 -14.49
CA LEU A 143 -13.35 -5.67 -14.55
C LEU A 143 -13.45 -6.95 -13.69
N PRO A 144 -12.92 -8.08 -14.19
CA PRO A 144 -12.71 -9.25 -13.34
C PRO A 144 -11.68 -8.92 -12.24
N LYS A 145 -11.90 -9.40 -11.03
CA LYS A 145 -10.99 -9.15 -9.91
C LYS A 145 -11.12 -10.23 -8.83
N ALA A 146 -10.00 -10.63 -8.26
CA ALA A 146 -9.97 -11.66 -7.22
C ALA A 146 -10.39 -11.13 -5.85
N VAL A 147 -10.27 -9.81 -5.61
CA VAL A 147 -10.55 -9.17 -4.32
C VAL A 147 -11.69 -8.16 -4.45
N ASN A 148 -12.40 -7.90 -3.36
CA ASN A 148 -13.37 -6.81 -3.30
C ASN A 148 -12.63 -5.46 -3.31
N MET A 149 -13.20 -4.48 -3.96
CA MET A 149 -12.61 -3.13 -4.08
C MET A 149 -13.58 -2.08 -3.57
N ILE A 150 -13.06 -1.10 -2.84
CA ILE A 150 -13.71 0.19 -2.60
C ILE A 150 -12.84 1.30 -3.17
N GLN A 151 -13.46 2.44 -3.49
CA GLN A 151 -12.79 3.55 -4.16
C GLN A 151 -12.90 4.83 -3.34
N LEU A 152 -11.78 5.52 -3.19
CA LEU A 152 -11.71 6.88 -2.66
C LEU A 152 -11.54 7.88 -3.80
N VAL A 153 -12.10 9.08 -3.64
CA VAL A 153 -11.86 10.18 -4.58
C VAL A 153 -10.45 10.71 -4.38
N PRO A 154 -9.55 10.60 -5.35
CA PRO A 154 -8.19 11.12 -5.23
C PRO A 154 -8.16 12.64 -5.39
N VAL A 155 -7.54 13.35 -4.45
CA VAL A 155 -7.60 14.83 -4.41
C VAL A 155 -6.77 15.48 -5.50
N THR A 156 -5.63 14.93 -5.90
CA THR A 156 -4.79 15.51 -6.96
C THR A 156 -5.54 15.64 -8.30
N PRO A 157 -6.13 14.58 -8.87
CA PRO A 157 -6.93 14.73 -10.08
C PRO A 157 -8.20 15.55 -9.87
N LEU A 158 -8.85 15.47 -8.69
CA LEU A 158 -10.03 16.30 -8.39
C LEU A 158 -9.73 17.81 -8.51
N VAL A 159 -8.64 18.26 -7.90
CA VAL A 159 -8.22 19.67 -7.96
C VAL A 159 -7.84 20.06 -9.39
N SER A 160 -7.03 19.24 -10.06
CA SER A 160 -6.59 19.49 -11.43
C SER A 160 -7.77 19.55 -12.41
N TYR A 161 -8.73 18.65 -12.26
CA TYR A 161 -9.94 18.61 -13.09
C TYR A 161 -10.75 19.91 -13.00
N VAL A 162 -11.02 20.37 -11.78
CA VAL A 162 -11.85 21.56 -11.55
C VAL A 162 -11.13 22.85 -11.90
N MET A 163 -9.81 22.90 -11.71
CA MET A 163 -9.03 24.11 -12.02
C MET A 163 -8.59 24.21 -13.49
N GLY A 164 -8.91 23.21 -14.33
CA GLY A 164 -8.64 23.24 -15.77
C GLY A 164 -7.33 22.61 -16.23
N GLY A 165 -6.63 21.92 -15.32
CA GLY A 165 -5.41 21.15 -15.56
C GLY A 165 -4.37 21.28 -14.45
N TYR A 166 -3.34 20.47 -14.52
CA TYR A 166 -2.29 20.40 -13.51
C TYR A 166 -1.49 21.72 -13.38
N GLU A 167 -1.19 22.37 -14.50
CA GLU A 167 -0.41 23.62 -14.51
C GLU A 167 -1.16 24.75 -13.80
N GLU A 168 -2.45 24.91 -14.09
CA GLU A 168 -3.28 25.90 -13.42
C GLU A 168 -3.43 25.59 -11.93
N ALA A 169 -3.62 24.32 -11.59
CA ALA A 169 -3.74 23.86 -10.21
C ALA A 169 -2.46 24.08 -9.39
N LYS A 170 -1.29 24.08 -10.03
CA LYS A 170 0.01 24.38 -9.39
C LYS A 170 0.30 25.88 -9.28
N SER A 171 -0.32 26.70 -10.13
CA SER A 171 -0.02 28.14 -10.20
C SER A 171 -0.66 28.97 -9.10
N ARG A 172 -1.77 28.53 -8.53
CA ARG A 172 -2.59 29.28 -7.57
C ARG A 172 -3.45 28.38 -6.67
N ARG A 173 -4.02 28.95 -5.64
CA ARG A 173 -5.03 28.28 -4.82
C ARG A 173 -6.38 28.21 -5.53
N PRO A 174 -7.24 27.21 -5.23
CA PRO A 174 -8.62 27.16 -5.71
C PRO A 174 -9.42 28.37 -5.20
N ARG A 175 -10.29 28.90 -6.06
CA ARG A 175 -11.29 29.90 -5.68
C ARG A 175 -12.46 29.22 -4.94
N GLU A 176 -13.26 29.99 -4.21
CA GLU A 176 -14.44 29.46 -3.50
C GLU A 176 -15.38 28.66 -4.40
N LYS A 177 -15.67 29.16 -5.63
CA LYS A 177 -16.51 28.45 -6.60
C LYS A 177 -15.90 27.12 -7.06
N GLU A 178 -14.57 27.09 -7.21
CA GLU A 178 -13.85 25.85 -7.58
C GLU A 178 -13.87 24.83 -6.42
N THR A 179 -13.67 25.30 -5.19
CA THR A 179 -13.80 24.45 -4.00
C THR A 179 -15.24 23.92 -3.84
N ALA A 180 -16.24 24.75 -4.08
CA ALA A 180 -17.65 24.32 -4.09
C ALA A 180 -17.89 23.23 -5.15
N ARG A 181 -17.34 23.39 -6.37
CA ARG A 181 -17.46 22.38 -7.43
C ARG A 181 -16.75 21.07 -7.08
N MET A 182 -15.60 21.11 -6.39
CA MET A 182 -14.95 19.92 -5.89
C MET A 182 -15.81 19.16 -4.88
N ILE A 183 -16.51 19.89 -3.99
CA ILE A 183 -17.45 19.29 -3.05
C ILE A 183 -18.63 18.64 -3.77
N GLU A 184 -19.19 19.28 -4.78
CA GLU A 184 -20.25 18.69 -5.61
C GLU A 184 -19.79 17.38 -6.29
N ILE A 185 -18.56 17.33 -6.81
CA ILE A 185 -17.99 16.11 -7.40
C ILE A 185 -17.78 15.03 -6.35
N ILE A 186 -17.35 15.37 -5.14
CA ILE A 186 -17.29 14.42 -4.02
C ILE A 186 -18.69 13.90 -3.71
N ASP A 187 -19.72 14.75 -3.73
CA ASP A 187 -21.11 14.34 -3.52
C ASP A 187 -21.61 13.40 -4.64
N GLU A 188 -21.33 13.70 -5.89
CA GLU A 188 -21.62 12.82 -7.03
C GLU A 188 -20.93 11.46 -6.87
N ALA A 189 -19.66 11.45 -6.45
CA ALA A 189 -18.89 10.24 -6.19
C ALA A 189 -19.47 9.41 -5.02
N MET A 190 -19.82 10.09 -3.92
CA MET A 190 -20.44 9.44 -2.75
C MET A 190 -21.81 8.85 -3.12
N ALA A 191 -22.60 9.53 -3.96
CA ALA A 191 -23.87 9.01 -4.47
C ALA A 191 -23.65 7.77 -5.38
N ALA A 192 -22.57 7.73 -6.14
CA ALA A 192 -22.16 6.57 -6.93
C ALA A 192 -21.58 5.41 -6.08
N GLY A 193 -21.38 5.61 -4.78
CA GLY A 193 -20.89 4.59 -3.87
C GLY A 193 -19.41 4.68 -3.53
N ALA A 194 -18.76 5.83 -3.75
CA ALA A 194 -17.42 6.07 -3.24
C ALA A 194 -17.38 6.03 -1.71
N ASN A 195 -16.20 5.77 -1.17
CA ASN A 195 -16.00 5.61 0.28
C ASN A 195 -15.27 6.78 0.94
N GLY A 196 -15.38 7.99 0.39
CA GLY A 196 -14.71 9.18 0.87
C GLY A 196 -13.65 9.69 -0.09
N TRP A 197 -12.59 10.29 0.44
CA TRP A 197 -11.51 10.84 -0.38
C TRP A 197 -10.13 10.57 0.23
N ALA A 198 -9.08 10.67 -0.59
CA ALA A 198 -7.70 10.49 -0.17
C ALA A 198 -6.81 11.62 -0.66
N ALA A 199 -5.78 11.94 0.15
CA ALA A 199 -4.73 12.87 -0.21
C ALA A 199 -3.40 12.54 0.46
N GLN A 200 -2.32 12.91 -0.23
CA GLN A 200 -0.97 13.01 0.31
C GLN A 200 -0.54 14.46 0.30
N ARG A 201 0.18 14.89 1.33
CA ARG A 201 0.77 16.23 1.44
C ARG A 201 2.18 16.14 2.02
N LEU A 202 3.18 16.23 1.15
CA LEU A 202 4.60 16.21 1.52
C LEU A 202 5.18 17.61 1.40
N LEU A 203 5.51 18.23 2.54
CA LEU A 203 5.84 19.63 2.61
C LEU A 203 7.37 19.88 2.53
N GLY A 204 7.75 20.90 1.78
CA GLY A 204 9.12 21.40 1.73
C GLY A 204 10.15 20.43 1.16
N ASN A 205 11.38 20.50 1.66
CA ASN A 205 12.51 19.65 1.23
C ASN A 205 12.46 18.21 1.77
N ILE A 206 11.35 17.84 2.41
CA ILE A 206 11.15 16.50 2.95
C ILE A 206 10.52 15.60 1.90
N SER A 207 9.90 16.19 0.87
CA SER A 207 9.24 15.45 -0.18
C SER A 207 10.23 14.54 -0.90
N VAL A 208 10.00 13.25 -0.73
CA VAL A 208 10.71 12.17 -1.46
C VAL A 208 9.93 11.75 -2.70
N GLN A 209 8.76 12.35 -2.90
CA GLN A 209 7.93 12.14 -4.07
C GLN A 209 7.65 13.50 -4.72
N ARG A 210 7.87 13.57 -6.01
CA ARG A 210 7.61 14.73 -6.84
C ARG A 210 6.71 14.34 -8.00
N ASP A 211 6.07 15.31 -8.59
CA ASP A 211 5.34 15.07 -9.81
C ASP A 211 6.27 14.66 -10.97
N TYR A 212 5.73 14.18 -12.07
CA TYR A 212 6.53 13.62 -13.17
C TYR A 212 7.55 14.63 -13.73
N ASP A 213 7.27 15.92 -13.61
CA ASP A 213 8.13 17.03 -14.03
C ASP A 213 9.16 17.48 -12.96
N GLY A 214 9.23 16.78 -11.84
CA GLY A 214 10.13 17.08 -10.71
C GLY A 214 9.66 18.20 -9.79
N THR A 215 8.50 18.80 -10.03
CA THR A 215 7.90 19.83 -9.16
C THR A 215 7.05 19.22 -8.04
N LEU A 216 6.56 20.04 -7.10
CA LEU A 216 5.61 19.57 -6.07
C LEU A 216 4.32 19.06 -6.70
N MET A 217 3.69 18.08 -6.05
CA MET A 217 2.36 17.62 -6.41
C MET A 217 1.32 18.70 -6.15
N VAL A 218 0.22 18.67 -6.90
CA VAL A 218 -0.91 19.59 -6.68
C VAL A 218 -1.42 19.51 -5.24
N SER A 219 -1.51 18.32 -4.67
CA SER A 219 -1.94 18.13 -3.28
C SER A 219 -0.97 18.72 -2.25
N ASP A 220 0.35 18.75 -2.52
CA ASP A 220 1.34 19.26 -1.58
C ASP A 220 1.20 20.78 -1.33
N ILE A 221 0.73 21.52 -2.32
CA ILE A 221 0.60 22.98 -2.25
C ILE A 221 -0.74 23.48 -1.74
N MET A 222 -1.71 22.57 -1.52
CA MET A 222 -3.01 22.95 -0.96
C MET A 222 -2.90 23.30 0.53
N PRO A 223 -3.56 24.39 0.97
CA PRO A 223 -3.47 24.84 2.36
C PRO A 223 -4.34 24.02 3.32
N ASP A 224 -4.11 24.16 4.62
CA ASP A 224 -4.85 23.47 5.69
C ASP A 224 -6.37 23.68 5.61
N ASP A 225 -6.80 24.92 5.38
CA ASP A 225 -8.22 25.29 5.29
C ASP A 225 -8.93 24.62 4.12
N PHE A 226 -8.24 24.38 3.01
CA PHE A 226 -8.75 23.60 1.89
C PHE A 226 -9.11 22.17 2.33
N TYR A 227 -8.18 21.45 2.96
CA TYR A 227 -8.42 20.09 3.44
C TYR A 227 -9.49 20.02 4.51
N LEU A 228 -9.53 20.98 5.44
CA LEU A 228 -10.59 21.08 6.44
C LEU A 228 -11.95 21.30 5.79
N THR A 229 -12.02 22.05 4.70
CA THR A 229 -13.26 22.28 3.95
C THR A 229 -13.73 21.00 3.25
N LEU A 230 -12.83 20.26 2.60
CA LEU A 230 -13.16 18.96 2.01
C LEU A 230 -13.57 17.94 3.08
N ALA A 231 -12.91 17.95 4.25
CA ALA A 231 -13.28 17.07 5.35
C ALA A 231 -14.71 17.33 5.84
N LYS A 232 -15.08 18.59 6.01
CA LYS A 232 -16.45 19.00 6.41
C LYS A 232 -17.51 18.51 5.43
N ALA A 233 -17.19 18.37 4.13
CA ALA A 233 -18.14 17.88 3.14
C ALA A 233 -18.60 16.46 3.41
N LEU A 234 -17.78 15.61 4.07
CA LEU A 234 -18.16 14.26 4.44
C LEU A 234 -19.08 14.19 5.67
N ARG A 235 -19.22 15.26 6.45
CA ARG A 235 -19.96 15.25 7.72
C ARG A 235 -21.45 14.90 7.56
N LYS A 236 -22.03 15.19 6.41
CA LYS A 236 -23.45 14.92 6.11
C LYS A 236 -23.75 13.44 5.82
N TYR A 237 -22.71 12.62 5.60
CA TYR A 237 -22.84 11.20 5.33
C TYR A 237 -22.66 10.40 6.63
N ASP A 238 -23.30 9.24 6.73
CA ASP A 238 -23.13 8.25 7.82
C ASP A 238 -22.05 7.21 7.51
N ARG A 239 -21.37 7.35 6.37
CA ARG A 239 -20.38 6.43 5.79
C ARG A 239 -19.18 7.18 5.22
N GLY A 240 -18.19 6.40 4.81
CA GLY A 240 -16.96 6.90 4.21
C GLY A 240 -15.87 7.21 5.23
N HIS A 241 -14.67 7.31 4.74
CA HIS A 241 -13.50 7.68 5.52
C HIS A 241 -12.55 8.57 4.72
N ILE A 242 -11.57 9.13 5.39
CA ILE A 242 -10.47 9.87 4.78
C ILE A 242 -9.21 9.02 4.90
N GLN A 243 -8.47 8.85 3.80
CA GLN A 243 -7.07 8.44 3.86
C GLN A 243 -6.20 9.68 3.70
N PHE A 244 -5.27 9.89 4.63
CA PHE A 244 -4.41 11.07 4.59
C PHE A 244 -2.97 10.72 4.94
N ALA A 245 -2.04 11.13 4.08
CA ALA A 245 -0.62 11.04 4.31
C ALA A 245 -0.02 12.44 4.43
N GLN A 246 0.77 12.69 5.46
CA GLN A 246 1.47 13.97 5.60
C GLN A 246 2.86 13.80 6.20
N ALA A 247 3.81 14.55 5.64
CA ALA A 247 5.11 14.77 6.23
C ALA A 247 5.49 16.25 6.12
N SER A 248 5.65 16.94 7.25
CA SER A 248 6.01 18.36 7.34
C SER A 248 7.30 18.61 8.10
N GLY A 249 7.85 17.58 8.76
CA GLY A 249 9.06 17.66 9.56
C GLY A 249 10.04 16.53 9.25
N ASN A 250 11.30 16.82 9.39
CA ASN A 250 12.34 15.82 9.26
C ASN A 250 12.32 14.91 10.50
N ILE A 251 12.15 13.62 10.30
CA ILE A 251 12.18 12.60 11.35
C ILE A 251 13.50 12.65 12.16
N ASP A 252 14.61 12.98 11.51
CA ASP A 252 15.91 13.11 12.17
C ASP A 252 15.98 14.32 13.13
N GLU A 253 15.12 15.32 12.93
CA GLU A 253 15.03 16.52 13.77
C GLU A 253 14.18 16.31 15.01
N GLY A 254 13.42 15.24 15.10
CA GLY A 254 12.63 14.88 16.27
C GLY A 254 11.22 14.41 15.99
N ALA A 255 10.49 14.09 17.07
CA ALA A 255 9.11 13.61 17.00
C ALA A 255 8.07 14.73 16.79
N GLU A 256 8.44 16.00 16.94
CA GLU A 256 7.50 17.13 16.90
C GLU A 256 6.83 17.32 15.53
N GLY A 257 7.58 17.20 14.43
CA GLY A 257 7.03 17.26 13.07
C GLY A 257 5.98 16.17 12.85
N PRO A 258 6.36 14.87 12.96
CA PRO A 258 5.43 13.77 12.83
C PRO A 258 4.22 13.83 13.78
N ARG A 259 4.41 14.36 14.99
CA ARG A 259 3.32 14.57 15.94
C ARG A 259 2.33 15.64 15.46
N ARG A 260 2.81 16.78 14.92
CA ARG A 260 1.94 17.82 14.32
C ARG A 260 1.19 17.30 13.10
N ASP A 261 1.82 16.46 12.28
CA ASP A 261 1.17 15.85 11.12
C ASP A 261 0.01 14.96 11.53
N MET A 262 0.21 14.13 12.55
CA MET A 262 -0.83 13.29 13.13
C MET A 262 -1.95 14.12 13.79
N ASP A 263 -1.61 15.24 14.47
CA ASP A 263 -2.61 16.17 15.03
C ASP A 263 -3.47 16.79 13.92
N PHE A 264 -2.87 17.21 12.82
CA PHE A 264 -3.63 17.73 11.68
C PHE A 264 -4.59 16.68 11.10
N ALA A 265 -4.17 15.42 11.00
CA ALA A 265 -5.06 14.32 10.61
C ALA A 265 -6.24 14.16 11.61
N GLY A 266 -5.97 14.27 12.90
CA GLY A 266 -7.02 14.27 13.94
C GLY A 266 -8.03 15.41 13.77
N ARG A 267 -7.58 16.61 13.45
CA ARG A 267 -8.45 17.75 13.14
C ARG A 267 -9.31 17.52 11.89
N LEU A 268 -8.78 16.85 10.86
CA LEU A 268 -9.55 16.45 9.68
C LEU A 268 -10.62 15.42 10.04
N ALA A 269 -10.30 14.40 10.84
CA ALA A 269 -11.25 13.40 11.31
C ALA A 269 -12.40 14.03 12.13
N GLU A 270 -12.07 14.98 13.02
CA GLU A 270 -13.04 15.73 13.81
C GLU A 270 -13.94 16.61 12.92
N ALA A 271 -13.36 17.31 11.94
CA ALA A 271 -14.10 18.13 10.98
C ALA A 271 -15.07 17.29 10.13
N ALA A 272 -14.62 16.12 9.68
CA ALA A 272 -15.43 15.19 8.89
C ALA A 272 -16.49 14.47 9.74
N ASN A 273 -16.25 14.27 11.03
CA ASN A 273 -16.98 13.34 11.88
C ASN A 273 -17.04 11.93 11.26
N ARG A 274 -15.95 11.51 10.62
CA ARG A 274 -15.75 10.22 9.93
C ARG A 274 -14.39 9.66 10.30
N PRO A 275 -14.20 8.33 10.18
CA PRO A 275 -12.88 7.75 10.34
C PRO A 275 -11.86 8.41 9.42
N LEU A 276 -10.68 8.67 9.94
CA LEU A 276 -9.52 9.05 9.15
C LEU A 276 -8.40 8.06 9.44
N ILE A 277 -7.81 7.51 8.38
CA ILE A 277 -6.64 6.67 8.49
C ILE A 277 -5.41 7.44 8.01
N PHE A 278 -4.42 7.56 8.88
CA PHE A 278 -3.18 8.29 8.61
C PHE A 278 -2.09 7.38 8.09
N ASN A 279 -1.51 7.69 6.96
CA ASN A 279 -0.40 6.95 6.36
C ASN A 279 0.90 7.78 6.44
N ALA A 280 2.01 7.30 7.09
CA ALA A 280 2.08 6.05 7.83
C ALA A 280 2.86 6.24 9.13
N VAL A 281 2.62 5.35 10.07
CA VAL A 281 3.47 5.20 11.24
C VAL A 281 4.55 4.16 10.93
N VAL A 282 5.80 4.62 10.84
CA VAL A 282 6.96 3.79 10.50
C VAL A 282 7.89 3.73 11.70
N PRO A 283 8.11 2.55 12.29
CA PRO A 283 9.04 2.42 13.40
C PRO A 283 10.49 2.48 12.89
N ILE A 284 11.17 3.57 13.23
CA ILE A 284 12.59 3.74 12.98
C ILE A 284 13.35 3.29 14.22
N GLU A 285 14.20 2.28 14.08
CA GLU A 285 14.86 1.63 15.21
C GLU A 285 15.64 2.60 16.11
N LYS A 286 16.31 3.58 15.52
CA LYS A 286 17.07 4.61 16.23
C LYS A 286 16.21 5.70 16.88
N ARG A 287 14.93 5.81 16.47
CA ARG A 287 14.02 6.88 16.89
C ARG A 287 12.60 6.34 17.21
N PRO A 288 12.48 5.42 18.16
CA PRO A 288 11.18 4.87 18.56
C PRO A 288 10.25 5.92 19.20
N ASP A 289 10.79 7.04 19.67
CA ASP A 289 10.04 8.18 20.17
C ASP A 289 9.09 8.78 19.10
N VAL A 290 9.44 8.70 17.82
CA VAL A 290 8.64 9.22 16.72
C VAL A 290 7.31 8.47 16.62
N PHE A 291 7.32 7.15 16.40
CA PHE A 291 6.07 6.39 16.26
C PHE A 291 5.24 6.38 17.55
N ARG A 292 5.91 6.34 18.72
CA ARG A 292 5.22 6.43 20.01
C ARG A 292 4.51 7.77 20.18
N GLY A 293 5.15 8.87 19.78
CA GLY A 293 4.56 10.19 19.78
C GLY A 293 3.35 10.32 18.85
N GLN A 294 3.40 9.72 17.65
CA GLN A 294 2.27 9.66 16.73
C GLN A 294 1.10 8.85 17.31
N LEU A 295 1.35 7.67 17.86
CA LEU A 295 0.31 6.82 18.45
C LEU A 295 -0.32 7.45 19.71
N ALA A 296 0.44 8.22 20.48
CA ALA A 296 -0.14 8.99 21.60
C ALA A 296 -1.18 9.99 21.12
N VAL A 297 -0.97 10.66 19.98
CA VAL A 297 -1.98 11.56 19.38
C VAL A 297 -3.21 10.76 18.92
N VAL A 298 -3.03 9.58 18.32
CA VAL A 298 -4.15 8.70 17.96
C VAL A 298 -5.02 8.39 19.17
N ASP A 299 -4.39 8.02 20.30
CA ASP A 299 -5.12 7.75 21.55
C ASP A 299 -5.82 8.99 22.13
N GLU A 300 -5.19 10.17 22.05
CA GLU A 300 -5.77 11.43 22.51
C GLU A 300 -7.07 11.75 21.77
N TYR A 301 -7.08 11.61 20.42
CA TYR A 301 -8.28 11.83 19.61
C TYR A 301 -9.35 10.76 19.85
N ASN A 302 -8.98 9.50 19.92
CA ASN A 302 -9.93 8.42 20.18
C ASN A 302 -10.60 8.53 21.56
N LYS A 303 -9.89 8.98 22.61
CA LYS A 303 -10.47 9.27 23.93
C LYS A 303 -11.54 10.37 23.87
N ARG A 304 -11.45 11.27 22.91
CA ARG A 304 -12.44 12.35 22.66
C ARG A 304 -13.58 11.89 21.75
N GLY A 305 -13.59 10.62 21.32
CA GLY A 305 -14.57 10.07 20.39
C GLY A 305 -14.33 10.43 18.92
N VAL A 306 -13.15 10.95 18.57
CA VAL A 306 -12.74 11.24 17.19
C VAL A 306 -12.04 10.01 16.61
N PRO A 307 -12.55 9.39 15.54
CA PRO A 307 -12.04 8.13 15.03
C PRO A 307 -10.78 8.32 14.15
N LEU A 308 -9.67 8.61 14.78
CA LEU A 308 -8.35 8.66 14.15
C LEU A 308 -7.70 7.29 14.22
N VAL A 309 -7.16 6.82 13.09
CA VAL A 309 -6.55 5.50 12.94
C VAL A 309 -5.18 5.64 12.29
N ALA A 310 -4.22 4.83 12.70
CA ALA A 310 -2.90 4.79 12.11
C ALA A 310 -2.74 3.59 11.18
N HIS A 311 -2.27 3.80 9.95
CA HIS A 311 -1.59 2.76 9.20
C HIS A 311 -0.18 2.59 9.77
N ALA A 312 0.14 1.39 10.20
CA ALA A 312 1.45 1.05 10.73
C ALA A 312 2.17 0.06 9.81
N LEU A 313 3.44 0.32 9.58
CA LEU A 313 4.31 -0.64 8.91
C LEU A 313 4.56 -1.81 9.87
N THR A 314 3.91 -2.95 9.63
CA THR A 314 3.99 -4.14 10.48
C THR A 314 4.95 -5.21 9.94
N ALA A 315 5.39 -5.09 8.69
CA ALA A 315 6.35 -5.98 8.06
C ALA A 315 7.67 -5.27 7.78
N PRO A 316 8.79 -6.00 7.65
CA PRO A 316 10.05 -5.41 7.24
C PRO A 316 9.94 -4.85 5.81
N LEU A 317 10.19 -3.57 5.65
CA LEU A 317 10.27 -2.93 4.35
C LEU A 317 11.73 -2.72 3.96
N TYR A 318 12.14 -3.30 2.88
CA TYR A 318 13.39 -2.99 2.18
C TYR A 318 13.10 -2.79 0.70
N LEU A 319 13.94 -2.00 0.05
CA LEU A 319 13.81 -1.70 -1.37
C LEU A 319 14.93 -2.38 -2.14
N ARG A 320 14.60 -3.01 -3.25
CA ARG A 320 15.57 -3.52 -4.21
C ARG A 320 15.54 -2.63 -5.45
N CYS A 321 16.62 -1.94 -5.71
CA CYS A 321 16.68 -0.96 -6.80
C CYS A 321 17.87 -1.19 -7.73
N CYS A 322 17.67 -0.85 -9.00
CA CYS A 322 18.73 -0.72 -9.99
C CYS A 322 18.90 0.75 -10.32
N PHE A 323 20.11 1.28 -10.29
CA PHE A 323 20.35 2.71 -10.58
C PHE A 323 19.98 3.13 -12.00
N GLY A 324 19.82 2.19 -12.93
CA GLY A 324 19.29 2.46 -14.27
C GLY A 324 17.78 2.67 -14.35
N GLU A 325 17.01 2.27 -13.32
CA GLU A 325 15.56 2.39 -13.30
C GLU A 325 15.09 3.78 -12.84
N LYS A 326 13.82 4.12 -13.10
CA LYS A 326 13.19 5.32 -12.54
C LYS A 326 12.77 5.04 -11.11
N TRP A 327 13.17 5.87 -10.17
CA TRP A 327 12.73 5.80 -8.78
C TRP A 327 12.86 7.15 -8.08
N THR A 328 12.03 7.36 -7.05
CA THR A 328 11.81 8.66 -6.41
C THR A 328 12.48 8.79 -5.05
N PHE A 329 13.12 7.72 -4.56
CA PHE A 329 13.64 7.68 -3.19
C PHE A 329 14.78 8.67 -2.89
N PHE A 330 15.28 9.33 -3.92
CA PHE A 330 16.29 10.38 -3.82
C PHE A 330 15.76 11.76 -4.22
N ASP A 331 14.46 11.93 -4.39
CA ASP A 331 13.87 13.17 -4.90
C ASP A 331 14.06 14.38 -3.96
N ASN A 332 14.36 14.14 -2.70
CA ASN A 332 14.72 15.19 -1.74
C ASN A 332 16.14 15.75 -1.93
N VAL A 333 16.94 15.18 -2.83
CA VAL A 333 18.30 15.61 -3.15
C VAL A 333 18.41 15.94 -4.63
N ASP A 334 18.50 17.23 -4.97
CA ASP A 334 18.39 17.73 -6.34
C ASP A 334 19.31 17.02 -7.34
N VAL A 335 20.58 16.83 -7.00
CA VAL A 335 21.55 16.18 -7.90
C VAL A 335 21.17 14.74 -8.25
N TRP A 336 20.52 14.03 -7.33
CA TRP A 336 20.02 12.69 -7.56
C TRP A 336 18.69 12.70 -8.32
N ARG A 337 17.75 13.57 -7.91
CA ARG A 337 16.47 13.71 -8.60
C ARG A 337 16.66 13.98 -10.08
N GLU A 338 17.48 14.98 -10.41
CA GLU A 338 17.78 15.34 -11.80
C GLU A 338 18.44 14.20 -12.59
N ALA A 339 19.33 13.43 -11.95
CA ALA A 339 20.01 12.30 -12.60
C ALA A 339 19.09 11.08 -12.83
N LEU A 340 17.97 10.98 -12.13
CA LEU A 340 17.02 9.86 -12.22
C LEU A 340 15.75 10.21 -13.02
N MET A 341 15.70 11.40 -13.63
CA MET A 341 14.65 11.82 -14.55
C MET A 341 15.00 11.51 -16.02
N GLY A 342 13.99 11.58 -16.87
CA GLY A 342 14.17 11.42 -18.33
C GLY A 342 14.17 9.97 -18.81
N SER A 343 14.66 9.75 -20.03
CA SER A 343 14.81 8.44 -20.67
C SER A 343 15.87 7.60 -19.98
N TYR A 344 15.93 6.31 -20.30
CA TYR A 344 16.99 5.44 -19.78
C TYR A 344 18.39 5.96 -20.17
N GLU A 345 18.57 6.37 -21.42
CA GLU A 345 19.83 6.87 -21.96
C GLU A 345 20.26 8.16 -21.27
N GLU A 346 19.34 9.09 -21.02
CA GLU A 346 19.59 10.34 -20.31
C GLU A 346 20.03 10.07 -18.87
N ARG A 347 19.35 9.17 -18.16
CA ARG A 347 19.74 8.80 -16.80
C ARG A 347 21.13 8.18 -16.74
N ILE A 348 21.44 7.25 -17.64
CA ILE A 348 22.75 6.60 -17.68
C ILE A 348 23.85 7.64 -18.01
N ALA A 349 23.60 8.55 -18.92
CA ALA A 349 24.53 9.65 -19.22
C ALA A 349 24.78 10.52 -17.98
N CYS A 350 23.73 10.93 -17.28
CA CYS A 350 23.83 11.72 -16.05
C CYS A 350 24.58 10.99 -14.93
N LEU A 351 24.28 9.71 -14.69
CA LEU A 351 24.93 8.89 -13.65
C LEU A 351 26.38 8.55 -14.01
N SER A 352 26.77 8.65 -15.28
CA SER A 352 28.12 8.43 -15.77
C SER A 352 28.96 9.71 -15.82
N ASP A 353 28.34 10.90 -15.74
CA ASP A 353 29.04 12.19 -15.83
C ASP A 353 29.95 12.42 -14.61
N PRO A 354 31.27 12.61 -14.81
CA PRO A 354 32.24 12.82 -13.72
C PRO A 354 31.94 14.05 -12.86
N ALA A 355 31.48 15.15 -13.49
CA ALA A 355 31.17 16.39 -12.76
C ALA A 355 29.97 16.21 -11.83
N ARG A 356 28.91 15.54 -12.30
CA ARG A 356 27.74 15.20 -11.49
C ARG A 356 28.09 14.22 -10.37
N ARG A 357 28.88 13.21 -10.64
CA ARG A 357 29.37 12.27 -9.60
C ARG A 357 30.16 13.00 -8.51
N GLN A 358 30.98 13.99 -8.88
CA GLN A 358 31.68 14.79 -7.90
C GLN A 358 30.74 15.60 -7.01
N GLN A 359 29.67 16.15 -7.57
CA GLN A 359 28.62 16.82 -6.78
C GLN A 359 27.89 15.85 -5.86
N MET A 360 27.54 14.66 -6.36
CA MET A 360 26.91 13.60 -5.54
C MET A 360 27.79 13.21 -4.34
N LYS A 361 29.11 13.06 -4.54
CA LYS A 361 30.06 12.77 -3.46
C LYS A 361 30.11 13.90 -2.44
N GLN A 362 30.23 15.15 -2.88
CA GLN A 362 30.28 16.31 -1.98
C GLN A 362 29.03 16.42 -1.11
N ILE A 363 27.83 16.24 -1.70
CA ILE A 363 26.58 16.25 -0.95
C ILE A 363 26.51 15.07 0.02
N TYR A 364 26.90 13.88 -0.43
CA TYR A 364 26.93 12.70 0.41
C TYR A 364 27.83 12.87 1.64
N ASP A 365 29.03 13.42 1.46
CA ASP A 365 29.99 13.66 2.55
C ASP A 365 29.46 14.63 3.60
N GLN A 366 28.67 15.62 3.17
CA GLN A 366 28.07 16.62 4.07
C GLN A 366 26.87 16.08 4.83
N THR A 367 26.01 15.29 4.19
CA THR A 367 24.67 14.98 4.71
C THR A 367 24.44 13.51 4.97
N ARG A 368 25.26 12.60 4.46
CA ARG A 368 25.02 11.13 4.47
C ARG A 368 23.64 10.74 3.91
N GLN A 369 23.14 11.49 2.95
CA GLN A 369 21.78 11.37 2.41
C GLN A 369 21.80 10.75 0.99
N PRO A 370 20.74 10.05 0.60
CA PRO A 370 19.31 10.42 0.65
C PRO A 370 18.60 9.90 1.89
N ARG A 371 17.65 10.68 2.39
CA ARG A 371 16.99 10.45 3.69
C ARG A 371 15.93 9.34 3.68
N SER A 372 15.22 9.18 2.57
CA SER A 372 14.06 8.29 2.51
C SER A 372 14.39 6.79 2.57
N VAL A 373 15.59 6.42 2.13
CA VAL A 373 16.03 5.01 2.04
C VAL A 373 17.26 4.71 2.90
N GLY A 374 17.69 5.67 3.70
CA GLY A 374 18.87 5.57 4.54
C GLY A 374 20.19 5.85 3.82
N ASP A 375 21.29 5.60 4.51
CA ASP A 375 22.64 5.84 4.01
C ASP A 375 23.03 4.81 2.94
N ILE A 376 23.43 5.28 1.75
CA ILE A 376 23.87 4.44 0.62
C ILE A 376 25.00 3.48 1.04
N SER A 377 25.84 3.87 2.00
CA SER A 377 26.93 3.01 2.50
C SER A 377 26.42 1.65 3.05
N HIS A 378 25.19 1.61 3.53
CA HIS A 378 24.56 0.41 4.05
C HIS A 378 23.83 -0.42 2.98
N PHE A 379 23.78 0.03 1.74
CA PHE A 379 23.15 -0.75 0.67
C PHE A 379 23.93 -2.03 0.43
N ILE A 380 23.21 -3.14 0.30
CA ILE A 380 23.75 -4.46 0.06
C ILE A 380 23.64 -4.79 -1.43
N CYS A 381 24.71 -5.21 -2.04
CA CYS A 381 24.75 -5.69 -3.42
C CYS A 381 24.12 -7.09 -3.50
N ARG A 382 22.82 -7.19 -3.80
CA ARG A 382 22.05 -8.45 -3.69
C ARG A 382 22.11 -9.31 -4.93
N LYS A 383 22.13 -8.72 -6.12
CA LYS A 383 22.14 -9.49 -7.37
C LYS A 383 23.01 -8.78 -8.39
N ILE A 384 23.95 -9.51 -8.93
CA ILE A 384 24.82 -9.11 -10.05
C ILE A 384 24.68 -10.16 -11.16
N ASN A 385 24.54 -9.73 -12.40
CA ASN A 385 24.40 -10.63 -13.53
C ASN A 385 25.77 -11.14 -14.01
N ARG A 386 26.80 -10.29 -14.03
CA ARG A 386 28.16 -10.67 -14.40
C ARG A 386 28.80 -11.55 -13.32
N GLU A 387 29.26 -12.73 -13.71
CA GLU A 387 29.82 -13.74 -12.79
C GLU A 387 31.09 -13.29 -12.09
N ASP A 388 32.00 -12.62 -12.80
CA ASP A 388 33.24 -12.08 -12.24
C ASP A 388 33.01 -11.01 -11.15
N LEU A 389 31.99 -10.18 -11.33
CA LEU A 389 31.59 -9.18 -10.34
C LEU A 389 30.81 -9.83 -9.18
N ARG A 390 30.01 -10.83 -9.47
CA ARG A 390 29.22 -11.56 -8.46
C ARG A 390 30.13 -12.17 -7.40
N ALA A 391 31.14 -12.92 -7.78
CA ALA A 391 32.10 -13.53 -6.87
C ALA A 391 32.80 -12.51 -5.96
N ARG A 392 32.95 -11.26 -6.42
CA ARG A 392 33.67 -10.20 -5.71
C ARG A 392 32.77 -9.37 -4.79
N TYR A 393 31.54 -9.10 -5.18
CA TYR A 393 30.73 -8.04 -4.56
C TYR A 393 29.39 -8.50 -3.98
N GLN A 394 28.85 -9.64 -4.42
CA GLN A 394 27.52 -10.05 -3.97
C GLN A 394 27.46 -10.24 -2.46
N ASP A 395 26.34 -9.83 -1.87
CA ASP A 395 26.02 -9.85 -0.43
C ASP A 395 26.95 -9.02 0.47
N ARG A 396 27.74 -8.13 -0.12
CA ARG A 396 28.54 -7.13 0.61
C ARG A 396 27.86 -5.78 0.65
N THR A 397 28.10 -5.02 1.72
CA THR A 397 27.63 -3.62 1.78
C THR A 397 28.49 -2.72 0.91
N ALA A 398 27.92 -1.62 0.44
CA ALA A 398 28.68 -0.60 -0.30
C ALA A 398 29.85 -0.06 0.53
N ALA A 399 29.69 0.10 1.86
CA ALA A 399 30.75 0.50 2.77
C ALA A 399 31.90 -0.51 2.85
N ASP A 400 31.61 -1.82 2.96
CA ASP A 400 32.64 -2.86 3.02
C ASP A 400 33.46 -2.93 1.73
N ILE A 401 32.78 -2.74 0.59
CA ILE A 401 33.46 -2.68 -0.72
C ILE A 401 34.33 -1.43 -0.82
N ALA A 402 33.77 -0.25 -0.48
CA ALA A 402 34.46 1.03 -0.52
C ALA A 402 35.73 1.01 0.34
N LYS A 403 35.63 0.47 1.56
CA LYS A 403 36.77 0.32 2.48
C LYS A 403 37.83 -0.64 1.93
N ALA A 404 37.42 -1.77 1.37
CA ALA A 404 38.36 -2.78 0.85
C ALA A 404 39.12 -2.30 -0.39
N GLU A 405 38.53 -1.40 -1.18
CA GLU A 405 39.10 -0.92 -2.44
C GLU A 405 39.64 0.52 -2.35
N ASP A 406 39.60 1.14 -1.17
CA ASP A 406 39.98 2.53 -0.91
C ASP A 406 39.30 3.50 -1.90
N ARG A 407 37.97 3.38 -2.03
CA ARG A 407 37.15 4.14 -2.97
C ARG A 407 35.99 4.82 -2.27
N HIS A 408 35.51 5.91 -2.88
CA HIS A 408 34.30 6.56 -2.40
C HIS A 408 33.06 5.68 -2.63
N VAL A 409 32.14 5.64 -1.66
CA VAL A 409 30.94 4.76 -1.70
C VAL A 409 30.05 5.04 -2.92
N ILE A 410 29.92 6.30 -3.33
CA ILE A 410 29.15 6.68 -4.53
C ILE A 410 29.78 6.08 -5.80
N ASP A 411 31.11 6.16 -5.92
CA ASP A 411 31.82 5.56 -7.06
C ASP A 411 31.66 4.03 -7.06
N VAL A 412 31.71 3.39 -5.90
CA VAL A 412 31.49 1.94 -5.77
C VAL A 412 30.13 1.53 -6.32
N VAL A 413 29.04 2.15 -5.85
CA VAL A 413 27.68 1.75 -6.28
C VAL A 413 27.44 2.04 -7.75
N LEU A 414 27.92 3.19 -8.27
CA LEU A 414 27.71 3.57 -9.66
C LEU A 414 28.59 2.77 -10.63
N ASP A 415 29.85 2.49 -10.29
CA ASP A 415 30.77 1.75 -11.17
C ASP A 415 30.42 0.27 -11.23
N ILE A 416 30.05 -0.36 -10.13
CA ILE A 416 29.55 -1.75 -10.12
C ILE A 416 28.27 -1.83 -10.94
N SER A 417 27.34 -0.88 -10.77
CA SER A 417 26.11 -0.83 -11.56
C SER A 417 26.40 -0.65 -13.05
N ALA A 418 27.29 0.26 -13.42
CA ALA A 418 27.69 0.49 -14.81
C ALA A 418 28.38 -0.75 -15.42
N ALA A 419 29.29 -1.38 -14.69
CA ALA A 419 29.99 -2.59 -15.13
C ALA A 419 29.04 -3.77 -15.36
N ASP A 420 27.92 -3.86 -14.63
CA ASP A 420 26.87 -4.87 -14.78
C ASP A 420 25.73 -4.42 -15.72
N GLY A 421 25.96 -3.40 -16.53
CA GLY A 421 24.95 -2.86 -17.47
C GLY A 421 23.76 -2.21 -16.76
N TRP A 422 23.96 -1.61 -15.60
CA TRP A 422 22.96 -0.94 -14.75
C TRP A 422 21.87 -1.86 -14.23
N LYS A 423 22.10 -3.18 -14.20
CA LYS A 423 21.17 -4.22 -13.76
C LYS A 423 21.45 -4.76 -12.36
N THR A 424 22.52 -4.29 -11.72
CA THR A 424 22.85 -4.67 -10.33
C THR A 424 21.73 -4.24 -9.40
N GLN A 425 21.20 -5.20 -8.63
CA GLN A 425 20.19 -4.91 -7.60
C GLN A 425 20.88 -4.58 -6.28
N TRP A 426 20.66 -3.37 -5.82
CA TRP A 426 21.03 -2.90 -4.50
C TRP A 426 19.83 -2.98 -3.56
N GLN A 427 20.04 -3.47 -2.35
CA GLN A 427 19.01 -3.57 -1.34
C GLN A 427 19.30 -2.60 -0.20
N THR A 428 18.31 -1.78 0.16
CA THR A 428 18.39 -0.90 1.33
C THR A 428 18.37 -1.71 2.63
N PRO A 429 18.84 -1.15 3.75
CA PRO A 429 18.51 -1.70 5.07
C PRO A 429 17.00 -1.84 5.25
N ALA A 430 16.58 -2.85 6.01
CA ALA A 430 15.17 -3.03 6.31
C ALA A 430 14.69 -2.02 7.37
N PHE A 431 13.53 -1.40 7.14
CA PHE A 431 12.76 -0.73 8.18
C PHE A 431 11.89 -1.75 8.90
N ASN A 432 11.67 -1.54 10.20
CA ASN A 432 10.81 -2.40 11.02
C ASN A 432 11.18 -3.88 11.01
N SER A 433 12.41 -4.21 11.30
CA SER A 433 12.83 -5.60 11.47
C SER A 433 12.43 -6.20 12.84
N ARG A 434 12.04 -5.38 13.83
CA ARG A 434 11.83 -5.75 15.23
C ARG A 434 10.37 -6.11 15.56
N PRO A 435 10.08 -7.37 15.97
CA PRO A 435 8.73 -7.78 16.40
C PRO A 435 8.19 -7.03 17.63
N ASP A 436 9.06 -6.55 18.53
CA ASP A 436 8.65 -5.78 19.69
C ASP A 436 8.06 -4.40 19.32
N HIS A 437 8.54 -3.76 18.25
CA HIS A 437 7.89 -2.56 17.72
C HIS A 437 6.49 -2.87 17.18
N CYS A 438 6.30 -4.00 16.51
CA CYS A 438 4.96 -4.44 16.09
C CYS A 438 4.05 -4.64 17.31
N ARG A 439 4.54 -5.27 18.38
CA ARG A 439 3.79 -5.41 19.62
C ARG A 439 3.38 -4.08 20.22
N GLU A 440 4.31 -3.10 20.29
CA GLU A 440 4.00 -1.77 20.79
C GLU A 440 2.93 -1.08 19.96
N MET A 441 3.06 -1.09 18.62
CA MET A 441 2.08 -0.46 17.73
C MET A 441 0.71 -1.14 17.81
N LEU A 442 0.66 -2.46 17.78
CA LEU A 442 -0.57 -3.25 17.78
C LEU A 442 -1.18 -3.43 19.20
N ALA A 443 -0.57 -2.87 20.26
CA ALA A 443 -1.22 -2.67 21.54
C ALA A 443 -2.30 -1.56 21.48
N HIS A 444 -2.21 -0.66 20.50
CA HIS A 444 -3.21 0.37 20.25
C HIS A 444 -4.31 -0.19 19.34
N ARG A 445 -5.57 -0.12 19.77
CA ARG A 445 -6.70 -0.69 19.02
C ARG A 445 -6.96 -0.03 17.67
N ALA A 446 -6.63 1.26 17.55
CA ALA A 446 -6.84 2.05 16.33
C ALA A 446 -5.63 2.03 15.40
N VAL A 447 -5.11 0.84 15.12
CA VAL A 447 -3.99 0.61 14.20
C VAL A 447 -4.34 -0.49 13.20
N ALA A 448 -3.97 -0.31 11.94
CA ALA A 448 -4.08 -1.31 10.88
C ALA A 448 -2.74 -1.44 10.14
N GLY A 449 -2.41 -2.65 9.67
CA GLY A 449 -1.33 -2.84 8.71
C GLY A 449 -1.74 -2.40 7.31
N PHE A 450 -0.78 -2.29 6.39
CA PHE A 450 -1.03 -1.94 5.00
C PHE A 450 0.02 -2.54 4.07
N SER A 451 -0.31 -2.65 2.78
CA SER A 451 0.57 -3.28 1.79
C SER A 451 1.27 -2.30 0.85
N ASP A 452 0.66 -1.16 0.55
CA ASP A 452 1.04 -0.37 -0.61
C ASP A 452 1.02 -1.20 -1.92
N GLY A 453 0.15 -2.21 -1.95
CA GLY A 453 0.08 -3.22 -3.01
C GLY A 453 -0.37 -2.63 -4.33
N GLY A 454 0.19 -3.15 -5.45
CA GLY A 454 -0.01 -2.58 -6.78
C GLY A 454 1.00 -1.50 -7.12
N ALA A 455 1.44 -0.69 -6.13
CA ALA A 455 2.50 0.30 -6.27
C ALA A 455 3.89 -0.31 -6.06
N HIS A 456 4.90 0.40 -6.55
CA HIS A 456 6.31 0.13 -6.29
C HIS A 456 6.77 -1.31 -6.57
N ALA A 457 6.02 -2.05 -7.38
CA ALA A 457 6.29 -3.47 -7.68
C ALA A 457 7.67 -3.71 -8.30
N LYS A 458 8.35 -2.68 -8.79
CA LYS A 458 9.74 -2.78 -9.24
C LYS A 458 10.76 -2.81 -8.10
N PHE A 459 10.38 -2.40 -6.89
CA PHE A 459 11.31 -2.16 -5.78
C PHE A 459 10.97 -2.91 -4.51
N GLN A 460 9.69 -3.21 -4.25
CA GLN A 460 9.23 -3.77 -3.00
C GLN A 460 8.10 -4.78 -3.18
N THR A 461 7.86 -5.56 -2.13
CA THR A 461 6.86 -6.64 -2.10
C THR A 461 6.01 -6.61 -0.83
N LEU A 462 5.72 -5.42 -0.30
CA LEU A 462 5.06 -5.25 1.01
C LEU A 462 3.65 -5.88 1.07
N GLY A 463 3.06 -6.25 -0.07
CA GLY A 463 1.84 -7.07 -0.13
C GLY A 463 1.90 -8.37 0.70
N MET A 464 3.11 -8.80 1.10
CA MET A 464 3.34 -9.96 1.95
C MET A 464 3.03 -9.72 3.44
N PHE A 465 2.71 -8.47 3.86
CA PHE A 465 2.60 -8.07 5.27
C PHE A 465 1.68 -8.95 6.14
N PRO A 466 0.56 -9.52 5.65
CA PRO A 466 -0.28 -10.36 6.50
C PRO A 466 0.41 -11.67 6.87
N THR A 467 1.09 -12.28 5.91
CA THR A 467 1.83 -13.54 6.13
C THR A 467 3.02 -13.31 7.06
N ASP A 468 3.76 -12.21 6.86
CA ASP A 468 4.88 -11.85 7.74
C ASP A 468 4.40 -11.61 9.19
N LEU A 469 3.31 -10.87 9.37
CA LEU A 469 2.74 -10.63 10.70
C LEU A 469 2.38 -11.95 11.40
N LEU A 470 1.69 -12.85 10.70
CA LEU A 470 1.25 -14.13 11.26
C LEU A 470 2.41 -15.10 11.53
N SER A 471 3.42 -15.14 10.67
CA SER A 471 4.58 -16.03 10.85
C SER A 471 5.61 -15.43 11.80
N ARG A 472 6.24 -14.31 11.43
CA ARG A 472 7.36 -13.72 12.16
C ARG A 472 6.95 -13.15 13.52
N VAL A 473 5.82 -12.41 13.57
CA VAL A 473 5.46 -11.66 14.79
C VAL A 473 4.60 -12.49 15.74
N VAL A 474 3.63 -13.26 15.21
CA VAL A 474 2.76 -14.13 16.02
C VAL A 474 3.46 -15.44 16.36
N ARG A 475 3.77 -16.28 15.36
CA ARG A 475 4.28 -17.64 15.59
C ARG A 475 5.70 -17.64 16.14
N ASP A 476 6.63 -16.98 15.45
CA ASP A 476 8.07 -17.11 15.74
C ASP A 476 8.49 -16.28 16.95
N ALA A 477 7.98 -15.06 17.08
CA ALA A 477 8.34 -14.16 18.18
C ALA A 477 7.35 -14.20 19.36
N GLY A 478 6.13 -14.69 19.18
CA GLY A 478 5.09 -14.66 20.21
C GLY A 478 4.79 -13.23 20.72
N ALA A 479 5.03 -12.23 19.88
CA ALA A 479 4.97 -10.83 20.32
C ALA A 479 3.53 -10.32 20.49
N ILE A 480 2.58 -10.86 19.72
CA ILE A 480 1.14 -10.64 19.84
C ILE A 480 0.40 -11.97 19.69
N THR A 481 -0.86 -12.01 20.11
CA THR A 481 -1.70 -13.22 19.92
C THR A 481 -2.28 -13.29 18.50
N LEU A 482 -2.75 -14.48 18.13
CA LEU A 482 -3.36 -14.71 16.83
C LEU A 482 -4.66 -13.90 16.66
N GLU A 483 -5.44 -13.78 17.74
CA GLU A 483 -6.66 -12.97 17.77
C GLU A 483 -6.38 -11.49 17.57
N GLN A 484 -5.31 -10.97 18.19
CA GLN A 484 -4.88 -9.60 17.98
C GLN A 484 -4.47 -9.37 16.53
N ALA A 485 -3.71 -10.30 15.93
CA ALA A 485 -3.32 -10.18 14.53
C ALA A 485 -4.53 -10.08 13.60
N HIS A 486 -5.51 -10.98 13.72
CA HIS A 486 -6.71 -10.95 12.88
C HIS A 486 -7.63 -9.77 13.16
N TYR A 487 -7.65 -9.24 14.39
CA TYR A 487 -8.33 -8.00 14.69
C TYR A 487 -7.75 -6.83 13.84
N HIS A 488 -6.43 -6.70 13.81
CA HIS A 488 -5.74 -5.63 13.08
C HIS A 488 -5.67 -5.86 11.57
N LEU A 489 -5.72 -7.11 11.11
CA LEU A 489 -5.71 -7.44 9.69
C LEU A 489 -7.11 -7.37 9.04
N SER A 490 -8.19 -7.59 9.81
CA SER A 490 -9.50 -7.79 9.22
C SER A 490 -10.59 -6.93 9.85
N TYR A 491 -10.85 -7.09 11.15
CA TYR A 491 -12.00 -6.45 11.80
C TYR A 491 -11.86 -4.93 11.88
N MET A 492 -10.72 -4.46 12.38
CA MET A 492 -10.45 -3.03 12.56
C MET A 492 -10.43 -2.27 11.22
N PRO A 493 -9.71 -2.71 10.17
CA PRO A 493 -9.77 -2.04 8.88
C PRO A 493 -11.15 -2.16 8.21
N ALA A 494 -11.89 -3.25 8.37
CA ALA A 494 -13.28 -3.35 7.89
C ALA A 494 -14.19 -2.30 8.55
N TRP A 495 -13.99 -2.05 9.85
CA TRP A 495 -14.73 -1.01 10.57
C TRP A 495 -14.41 0.39 10.01
N VAL A 496 -13.13 0.71 9.72
CA VAL A 496 -12.74 1.98 9.08
C VAL A 496 -13.39 2.14 7.72
N ALA A 497 -13.36 1.09 6.91
CA ALA A 497 -14.01 1.07 5.59
C ALA A 497 -15.53 1.22 5.68
N GLY A 498 -16.13 1.09 6.87
CA GLY A 498 -17.56 1.12 7.06
C GLY A 498 -18.27 -0.15 6.60
N PHE A 499 -17.56 -1.25 6.44
CA PHE A 499 -18.17 -2.54 6.10
C PHE A 499 -19.03 -3.05 7.25
N LYS A 500 -20.28 -3.40 6.93
CA LYS A 500 -21.23 -3.97 7.88
C LYS A 500 -21.35 -5.50 7.74
N ASP A 501 -20.78 -6.07 6.68
CA ASP A 501 -21.03 -7.45 6.27
C ASP A 501 -19.75 -8.28 6.04
N ARG A 502 -18.57 -7.80 6.45
CA ARG A 502 -17.29 -8.51 6.30
C ARG A 502 -16.27 -8.09 7.36
N GLY A 503 -15.10 -8.74 7.39
CA GLY A 503 -14.02 -8.47 8.35
C GLY A 503 -14.08 -9.30 9.63
N CYS A 504 -15.12 -10.13 9.81
CA CYS A 504 -15.18 -11.11 10.91
C CYS A 504 -15.97 -12.37 10.49
N ILE A 505 -15.78 -13.47 11.22
CA ILE A 505 -16.54 -14.71 11.04
C ILE A 505 -17.78 -14.68 11.93
N ARG A 506 -18.92 -14.39 11.32
CA ARG A 506 -20.22 -14.37 11.97
C ARG A 506 -21.31 -14.74 10.97
N GLU A 507 -22.37 -15.38 11.41
CA GLU A 507 -23.53 -15.69 10.55
C GLU A 507 -24.11 -14.42 9.93
N GLY A 508 -24.45 -14.48 8.64
CA GLY A 508 -24.89 -13.34 7.82
C GLY A 508 -23.76 -12.57 7.13
N MET A 509 -22.50 -12.68 7.56
CA MET A 509 -21.37 -12.01 6.94
C MET A 509 -20.98 -12.64 5.59
N ALA A 510 -20.33 -11.87 4.73
CA ALA A 510 -19.72 -12.38 3.51
C ALA A 510 -18.69 -13.46 3.84
N ALA A 511 -18.67 -14.51 3.06
CA ALA A 511 -17.69 -15.58 3.24
C ALA A 511 -16.36 -15.19 2.55
N ASP A 512 -15.71 -14.15 3.09
CA ASP A 512 -14.35 -13.74 2.79
C ASP A 512 -13.46 -14.36 3.86
N LEU A 513 -12.80 -15.47 3.53
CA LEU A 513 -12.15 -16.35 4.50
C LEU A 513 -10.75 -16.76 4.03
N ILE A 514 -9.84 -16.92 4.98
CA ILE A 514 -8.52 -17.53 4.75
C ILE A 514 -8.37 -18.79 5.62
N MET A 515 -7.83 -19.84 5.00
CA MET A 515 -7.57 -21.10 5.67
C MET A 515 -6.09 -21.46 5.48
N TYR A 516 -5.36 -21.56 6.58
CA TYR A 516 -3.92 -21.73 6.53
C TYR A 516 -3.38 -22.62 7.67
N ASP A 517 -2.25 -23.24 7.40
CA ASP A 517 -1.44 -23.97 8.39
C ASP A 517 -0.44 -23.00 9.00
N LEU A 518 -0.66 -22.61 10.26
CA LEU A 518 0.17 -21.62 10.95
C LEU A 518 1.65 -22.05 11.04
N GLU A 519 1.90 -23.36 11.26
CA GLU A 519 3.27 -23.88 11.38
C GLU A 519 4.04 -23.81 10.07
N LYS A 520 3.34 -23.92 8.94
CA LYS A 520 3.94 -23.86 7.59
C LYS A 520 3.90 -22.48 6.97
N LEU A 521 3.19 -21.54 7.61
CA LEU A 521 3.01 -20.20 7.07
C LEU A 521 4.36 -19.47 6.97
N ALA A 522 4.72 -19.03 5.80
CA ALA A 522 5.99 -18.34 5.55
C ALA A 522 5.91 -17.44 4.32
N VAL A 523 6.78 -16.46 4.28
CA VAL A 523 7.05 -15.61 3.11
C VAL A 523 8.30 -16.15 2.42
N GLU A 524 8.22 -16.40 1.10
CA GLU A 524 9.36 -16.84 0.31
C GLU A 524 10.28 -15.67 -0.07
N GLU A 525 11.46 -15.98 -0.64
CA GLU A 525 12.35 -14.92 -1.15
C GLU A 525 11.71 -14.19 -2.33
N PRO A 526 11.90 -12.87 -2.46
CA PRO A 526 11.41 -12.12 -3.61
C PRO A 526 12.05 -12.60 -4.91
N GLU A 527 11.23 -12.74 -5.94
CA GLU A 527 11.67 -13.08 -7.29
C GLU A 527 11.27 -12.00 -8.31
N MET A 528 12.07 -11.85 -9.36
CA MET A 528 11.75 -10.98 -10.48
C MET A 528 10.99 -11.79 -11.52
N VAL A 529 9.77 -11.34 -11.86
CA VAL A 529 8.97 -11.87 -12.95
C VAL A 529 8.85 -10.86 -14.08
N TYR A 530 8.54 -11.33 -15.28
CA TYR A 530 8.49 -10.52 -16.50
C TYR A 530 7.11 -10.70 -17.13
N ASP A 531 6.12 -10.00 -16.60
CA ASP A 531 4.71 -10.18 -16.96
C ASP A 531 3.93 -8.88 -17.11
N LEU A 532 4.59 -7.70 -17.00
CA LEU A 532 3.92 -6.42 -17.20
C LEU A 532 3.74 -6.10 -18.69
N PRO A 533 2.51 -5.74 -19.13
CA PRO A 533 2.26 -5.39 -20.53
C PRO A 533 2.96 -4.08 -20.92
N PRO A 534 3.15 -3.79 -22.23
CA PRO A 534 2.91 -4.70 -23.33
C PRO A 534 4.10 -5.62 -23.63
N ASN A 535 5.29 -5.35 -23.07
CA ASN A 535 6.57 -5.91 -23.49
C ASN A 535 7.18 -6.90 -22.47
N ASN A 536 6.37 -7.44 -21.56
CA ASN A 536 6.84 -8.28 -20.45
C ASN A 536 7.90 -7.57 -19.61
N ASP A 537 7.64 -6.32 -19.21
CA ASP A 537 8.52 -5.60 -18.28
C ASP A 537 8.52 -6.29 -16.90
N SER A 538 9.55 -6.03 -16.13
CA SER A 538 9.82 -6.72 -14.87
C SER A 538 9.04 -6.14 -13.70
N ARG A 539 8.67 -7.03 -12.76
CA ARG A 539 8.26 -6.65 -11.40
C ARG A 539 8.77 -7.68 -10.39
N LEU A 540 8.90 -7.23 -9.13
CA LEU A 540 9.16 -8.14 -8.01
C LEU A 540 7.84 -8.77 -7.55
N VAL A 541 7.89 -10.06 -7.27
CA VAL A 541 6.83 -10.77 -6.57
C VAL A 541 7.40 -11.54 -5.39
N GLN A 542 6.56 -11.83 -4.42
CA GLN A 542 6.94 -12.60 -3.25
C GLN A 542 5.77 -13.51 -2.90
N ARG A 543 6.00 -14.82 -2.82
CA ARG A 543 4.96 -15.83 -2.65
C ARG A 543 4.84 -16.25 -1.20
N PRO A 544 3.63 -16.58 -0.73
CA PRO A 544 3.42 -17.23 0.55
C PRO A 544 3.55 -18.75 0.45
N ARG A 545 3.83 -19.39 1.58
CA ARG A 545 3.56 -20.81 1.83
C ARG A 545 2.58 -20.95 2.99
N GLY A 546 1.86 -22.05 3.04
CA GLY A 546 1.01 -22.40 4.18
C GLY A 546 -0.47 -22.04 4.03
N TYR A 547 -0.86 -21.22 3.04
CA TYR A 547 -2.28 -21.04 2.72
C TYR A 547 -2.82 -22.26 1.97
N ARG A 548 -3.94 -22.81 2.48
CA ARG A 548 -4.66 -23.90 1.81
C ARG A 548 -5.73 -23.36 0.86
N TRP A 549 -6.56 -22.44 1.34
CA TRP A 549 -7.60 -21.77 0.55
C TRP A 549 -7.74 -20.31 0.96
N ILE A 550 -7.95 -19.46 -0.03
CA ILE A 550 -8.43 -18.09 0.14
C ILE A 550 -9.74 -17.99 -0.59
N MET A 551 -10.76 -17.52 0.11
CA MET A 551 -12.14 -17.46 -0.37
C MET A 551 -12.63 -16.02 -0.31
N VAL A 552 -13.27 -15.56 -1.39
CA VAL A 552 -13.87 -14.23 -1.51
C VAL A 552 -15.32 -14.39 -1.94
N ASN A 553 -16.24 -13.76 -1.23
CA ASN A 553 -17.68 -13.88 -1.49
C ASN A 553 -18.15 -15.34 -1.62
N GLY A 554 -17.56 -16.25 -0.85
CA GLY A 554 -17.90 -17.66 -0.84
C GLY A 554 -17.30 -18.50 -1.98
N GLU A 555 -16.49 -17.92 -2.87
CA GLU A 555 -15.79 -18.65 -3.93
C GLU A 555 -14.27 -18.68 -3.66
N VAL A 556 -13.65 -19.81 -3.97
CA VAL A 556 -12.20 -19.99 -3.80
C VAL A 556 -11.46 -19.23 -4.90
N SER A 557 -10.70 -18.20 -4.52
CA SER A 557 -9.86 -17.43 -5.43
C SER A 557 -8.43 -17.99 -5.54
N PHE A 558 -7.92 -18.59 -4.45
CA PHE A 558 -6.62 -19.27 -4.40
C PHE A 558 -6.73 -20.61 -3.68
N GLU A 559 -6.09 -21.61 -4.24
CA GLU A 559 -5.98 -22.96 -3.67
C GLU A 559 -4.51 -23.40 -3.73
N GLU A 560 -3.92 -23.69 -2.55
CA GLU A 560 -2.52 -24.13 -2.42
C GLU A 560 -1.51 -23.20 -3.13
N GLY A 561 -1.74 -21.88 -3.04
CA GLY A 561 -0.86 -20.87 -3.65
C GLY A 561 -1.07 -20.66 -5.16
N GLN A 562 -2.06 -21.32 -5.76
CA GLN A 562 -2.40 -21.16 -7.17
C GLN A 562 -3.67 -20.34 -7.35
N ASP A 563 -3.64 -19.43 -8.31
CA ASP A 563 -4.82 -18.68 -8.75
C ASP A 563 -5.82 -19.64 -9.45
N THR A 564 -7.05 -19.69 -8.93
CA THR A 564 -8.14 -20.47 -9.52
C THR A 564 -8.77 -19.80 -10.74
N LYS A 565 -8.45 -18.53 -10.99
CA LYS A 565 -9.05 -17.66 -12.02
C LYS A 565 -10.56 -17.49 -11.89
N ALA A 566 -11.08 -17.72 -10.69
CA ALA A 566 -12.50 -17.51 -10.41
C ALA A 566 -12.89 -16.03 -10.34
N TYR A 567 -12.00 -15.17 -9.88
CA TYR A 567 -12.14 -13.71 -9.75
C TYR A 567 -13.50 -13.26 -9.15
N PRO A 568 -13.84 -13.72 -7.94
CA PRO A 568 -15.16 -13.49 -7.35
C PRO A 568 -15.32 -12.12 -6.67
N GLY A 569 -14.27 -11.29 -6.70
CA GLY A 569 -14.28 -9.96 -6.12
C GLY A 569 -15.27 -9.02 -6.80
N ARG A 570 -15.74 -8.04 -6.06
CA ARG A 570 -16.75 -7.06 -6.51
C ARG A 570 -16.30 -5.65 -6.17
N LEU A 571 -16.78 -4.67 -6.92
CA LEU A 571 -16.81 -3.31 -6.44
C LEU A 571 -17.85 -3.22 -5.31
N VAL A 572 -17.39 -2.90 -4.09
CA VAL A 572 -18.28 -2.70 -2.96
C VAL A 572 -18.65 -1.23 -2.93
N ARG A 573 -19.83 -0.91 -3.46
CA ARG A 573 -20.37 0.44 -3.37
C ARG A 573 -20.91 0.66 -1.96
N CYS A 574 -20.47 1.72 -1.31
CA CYS A 574 -21.08 2.15 -0.07
C CYS A 574 -22.51 2.63 -0.37
N SER A 575 -23.49 1.73 -0.24
CA SER A 575 -24.91 2.05 -0.48
C SER A 575 -25.44 3.04 0.56
N VAL A 576 -26.35 3.88 0.11
CA VAL A 576 -27.18 4.79 0.94
C VAL A 576 -28.05 3.98 1.89
#